data_66ac0b3732e5ad0c7aa9a125657e7343
#
_entry.id   66ac0b3732e5ad0c7aa9a125657e7343
#
_cell.length_a   1.000
_cell.length_b   1.000
_cell.length_c   1.000
_cell.angle_alpha   90.00
_cell.angle_beta   90.00
_cell.angle_gamma   90.00
#
_symmetry.space_group_name_H-M   'P 1'
#
loop_
_entity.id
_entity.type
_entity.pdbx_description
1 polymer ?
#
loop_
_entity_poly.entity_id
_entity_poly.type
_entity_poly.pdbx_seq_one_letter_code
_entity_poly.pdbx_strand_id
1 'polypeptide(L)'
;MEAVGSKKFIKRERDAFLEFAAGRVNETAQKLAEAVCAEPLHPFCNCAMPGVDSDQEHEKSKDTGKELNITHKYKKTFTLDELRALIRNGEIQNHVSVGDTIWIMFDGKEVPYDVIGFDVEELADKTLDHSMTIQAHVAIEAREFDTKGDYGSNVWADSELREYLQSDEFKERFADLIPYLAKVKKNNSNGEQTEDLFFLLSKEEFDPEETPYEFYENKANRVKFTEDGNTCRHWTRSAHRGTSGNTWNVYSDGYVYDNSALWATRCAPACTIA
;
A
#
# COMPACT_ATOMS: atom_id res chain seq x y z
N MET A 1 -28.88 -3.63 -6.43
CA MET A 1 -27.92 -4.42 -7.25
C MET A 1 -26.46 -4.08 -6.94
N GLU A 2 -26.17 -3.24 -5.94
CA GLU A 2 -24.80 -2.77 -5.58
C GLU A 2 -24.02 -3.67 -4.61
N ALA A 3 -24.70 -4.55 -3.88
CA ALA A 3 -24.01 -5.38 -2.85
C ALA A 3 -23.20 -6.58 -3.41
N VAL A 4 -23.34 -6.91 -4.70
CA VAL A 4 -22.68 -8.09 -5.29
C VAL A 4 -21.26 -7.78 -5.75
N GLY A 5 -20.98 -6.53 -6.14
CA GLY A 5 -19.65 -6.09 -6.57
C GLY A 5 -18.63 -6.05 -5.42
N SER A 6 -19.03 -5.48 -4.29
CA SER A 6 -18.17 -5.33 -3.11
C SER A 6 -17.79 -6.68 -2.48
N LYS A 7 -18.70 -7.66 -2.43
CA LYS A 7 -18.40 -9.00 -1.92
C LYS A 7 -17.38 -9.76 -2.80
N LYS A 8 -17.44 -9.56 -4.11
CA LYS A 8 -16.52 -10.21 -5.05
C LYS A 8 -15.11 -9.63 -4.99
N PHE A 9 -15.00 -8.32 -4.76
CA PHE A 9 -13.74 -7.61 -4.61
C PHE A 9 -13.02 -8.01 -3.30
N ILE A 10 -13.72 -7.93 -2.17
CA ILE A 10 -13.21 -8.34 -0.84
C ILE A 10 -12.74 -9.81 -0.84
N LYS A 11 -13.44 -10.70 -1.54
CA LYS A 11 -13.08 -12.11 -1.64
C LYS A 11 -11.77 -12.30 -2.41
N ARG A 12 -11.57 -11.59 -3.51
CA ARG A 12 -10.39 -11.72 -4.37
C ARG A 12 -9.11 -11.21 -3.69
N GLU A 13 -9.19 -10.10 -2.98
CA GLU A 13 -8.06 -9.58 -2.19
C GLU A 13 -7.76 -10.49 -1.00
N ARG A 14 -8.78 -11.02 -0.34
CA ARG A 14 -8.61 -11.99 0.73
C ARG A 14 -7.92 -13.26 0.26
N ASP A 15 -8.23 -13.75 -0.94
CA ASP A 15 -7.65 -14.98 -1.49
C ASP A 15 -6.18 -14.74 -1.85
N ALA A 16 -5.82 -13.61 -2.48
CA ALA A 16 -4.44 -13.23 -2.75
C ALA A 16 -3.63 -13.03 -1.44
N PHE A 17 -4.25 -12.43 -0.43
CA PHE A 17 -3.64 -12.24 0.87
C PHE A 17 -3.45 -13.56 1.64
N LEU A 18 -4.42 -14.48 1.57
CA LEU A 18 -4.30 -15.80 2.20
C LEU A 18 -3.21 -16.63 1.53
N GLU A 19 -2.98 -16.49 0.22
CA GLU A 19 -1.84 -17.09 -0.48
C GLU A 19 -0.51 -16.47 -0.01
N PHE A 20 -0.46 -15.16 0.20
CA PHE A 20 0.71 -14.46 0.75
C PHE A 20 0.99 -14.84 2.21
N ALA A 21 -0.01 -14.72 3.08
CA ALA A 21 0.13 -15.01 4.52
C ALA A 21 0.46 -16.49 4.78
N ALA A 22 0.00 -17.38 3.89
CA ALA A 22 0.19 -18.82 4.10
C ALA A 22 1.57 -19.31 3.71
N GLY A 23 2.44 -18.60 2.95
CA GLY A 23 3.79 -19.07 2.56
C GLY A 23 3.97 -20.61 2.55
N ARG A 24 2.90 -21.25 2.98
CA ARG A 24 2.56 -22.66 2.98
C ARG A 24 1.07 -22.73 2.71
N VAL A 25 0.69 -23.15 1.53
CA VAL A 25 -0.67 -23.57 1.26
C VAL A 25 -0.99 -24.70 2.24
N ASN A 26 -1.69 -24.35 3.32
CA ASN A 26 -2.22 -25.34 4.23
C ASN A 26 -3.39 -26.02 3.49
N GLU A 27 -3.54 -27.35 3.60
CA GLU A 27 -4.64 -28.12 2.98
C GLU A 27 -6.03 -27.54 3.21
N THR A 28 -6.21 -26.79 4.30
CA THR A 28 -7.46 -26.10 4.64
C THR A 28 -7.71 -24.89 3.74
N ALA A 29 -6.68 -24.13 3.38
CA ALA A 29 -6.79 -22.98 2.46
C ALA A 29 -7.04 -23.47 1.03
N GLN A 30 -6.43 -24.58 0.65
CA GLN A 30 -6.65 -25.23 -0.65
C GLN A 30 -8.07 -25.76 -0.77
N LYS A 31 -8.60 -26.43 0.26
CA LYS A 31 -9.99 -26.91 0.30
C LYS A 31 -11.00 -25.74 0.32
N LEU A 32 -10.66 -24.59 0.93
CA LEU A 32 -11.50 -23.41 0.91
C LEU A 32 -11.50 -22.76 -0.50
N ALA A 33 -10.35 -22.72 -1.17
CA ALA A 33 -10.23 -22.24 -2.55
C ALA A 33 -11.00 -23.14 -3.53
N GLU A 34 -10.88 -24.46 -3.37
CA GLU A 34 -11.61 -25.45 -4.19
C GLU A 34 -13.14 -25.40 -3.95
N ALA A 35 -13.60 -25.21 -2.70
CA ALA A 35 -15.01 -25.04 -2.37
C ALA A 35 -15.59 -23.75 -2.93
N VAL A 36 -14.78 -22.71 -3.07
CA VAL A 36 -15.16 -21.40 -3.64
C VAL A 36 -15.23 -21.46 -5.17
N CYS A 37 -14.40 -22.30 -5.80
CA CYS A 37 -14.45 -22.54 -7.24
C CYS A 37 -15.57 -23.51 -7.66
N ALA A 38 -16.17 -24.24 -6.72
CA ALA A 38 -17.21 -25.23 -7.00
C ALA A 38 -18.64 -24.65 -7.11
N GLU A 39 -18.84 -23.36 -6.86
CA GLU A 39 -20.15 -22.73 -7.15
C GLU A 39 -20.32 -22.50 -8.66
N PRO A 40 -21.48 -22.82 -9.24
CA PRO A 40 -21.70 -22.73 -10.68
C PRO A 40 -21.55 -21.29 -11.16
N LEU A 41 -20.62 -21.08 -12.09
CA LEU A 41 -20.36 -19.80 -12.74
C LEU A 41 -21.59 -19.37 -13.55
N HIS A 42 -21.94 -18.10 -13.45
CA HIS A 42 -22.97 -17.45 -14.25
C HIS A 42 -22.67 -17.65 -15.75
N PRO A 43 -23.67 -17.85 -16.64
CA PRO A 43 -23.52 -18.33 -18.02
C PRO A 43 -22.78 -17.41 -19.00
N PHE A 44 -22.10 -16.36 -18.54
CA PHE A 44 -21.34 -15.44 -19.38
C PHE A 44 -19.80 -15.52 -19.21
N CYS A 45 -19.27 -16.54 -18.52
CA CYS A 45 -17.83 -16.72 -18.45
C CYS A 45 -17.39 -17.86 -19.40
N ASN A 46 -17.17 -17.50 -20.65
CA ASN A 46 -16.68 -18.43 -21.68
C ASN A 46 -15.12 -18.38 -21.65
N CYS A 47 -14.52 -19.08 -20.72
CA CYS A 47 -13.07 -19.28 -20.68
C CYS A 47 -12.72 -20.67 -21.22
N ALA A 48 -12.73 -20.81 -22.54
CA ALA A 48 -12.04 -21.91 -23.21
C ALA A 48 -10.55 -21.54 -23.27
N MET A 49 -9.69 -22.31 -22.60
CA MET A 49 -8.25 -22.21 -22.72
C MET A 49 -7.81 -22.94 -23.99
N PRO A 50 -7.12 -22.28 -24.95
CA PRO A 50 -6.36 -23.00 -25.96
C PRO A 50 -5.09 -23.58 -25.31
N GLY A 51 -4.75 -24.80 -25.64
CA GLY A 51 -3.56 -25.48 -25.14
C GLY A 51 -2.28 -24.69 -25.47
N VAL A 52 -1.43 -24.55 -24.48
CA VAL A 52 -0.07 -24.04 -24.64
C VAL A 52 0.86 -25.21 -24.74
N ASP A 53 1.44 -25.38 -25.94
CA ASP A 53 2.57 -26.28 -26.14
C ASP A 53 3.77 -25.77 -25.33
N SER A 54 4.28 -26.65 -24.49
CA SER A 54 5.58 -26.51 -23.85
C SER A 54 6.66 -26.69 -24.93
N ASP A 55 7.62 -25.78 -24.92
CA ASP A 55 9.01 -25.85 -25.37
C ASP A 55 9.43 -24.61 -26.17
N GLN A 56 9.85 -23.58 -25.45
CA GLN A 56 10.93 -22.70 -25.92
C GLN A 56 11.77 -22.25 -24.72
N GLU A 57 12.95 -22.85 -24.62
CA GLU A 57 14.04 -22.36 -23.77
C GLU A 57 14.48 -20.99 -24.28
N HIS A 58 14.18 -19.93 -23.52
CA HIS A 58 14.82 -18.62 -23.72
C HIS A 58 16.07 -18.52 -22.85
N GLU A 59 17.20 -18.30 -23.51
CA GLU A 59 18.48 -17.95 -22.90
C GLU A 59 18.31 -16.79 -21.91
N LYS A 60 18.66 -17.05 -20.66
CA LYS A 60 18.70 -16.02 -19.60
C LYS A 60 19.83 -15.03 -19.91
N SER A 61 19.47 -13.86 -20.39
CA SER A 61 20.36 -12.71 -20.25
C SER A 61 20.49 -12.40 -18.75
N LYS A 62 21.71 -12.24 -18.27
CA LYS A 62 21.99 -11.78 -16.91
C LYS A 62 21.70 -10.30 -16.83
N ASP A 63 20.44 -9.93 -16.69
CA ASP A 63 20.04 -8.60 -16.30
C ASP A 63 19.73 -8.62 -14.81
N THR A 64 20.37 -7.73 -14.05
CA THR A 64 20.34 -7.64 -12.59
C THR A 64 19.13 -6.88 -12.07
N GLY A 65 18.12 -6.63 -12.91
CA GLY A 65 16.87 -6.00 -12.51
C GLY A 65 15.97 -6.98 -11.76
N LYS A 66 15.55 -6.64 -10.54
CA LYS A 66 14.53 -7.42 -9.82
C LYS A 66 13.16 -7.14 -10.40
N GLU A 67 12.43 -8.20 -10.73
CA GLU A 67 11.08 -8.12 -11.26
C GLU A 67 10.07 -7.78 -10.15
N LEU A 68 9.23 -6.76 -10.40
CA LEU A 68 8.06 -6.47 -9.58
C LEU A 68 6.85 -7.22 -10.12
N ASN A 69 6.16 -7.94 -9.24
CA ASN A 69 4.90 -8.57 -9.60
C ASN A 69 3.75 -7.57 -9.38
N ILE A 70 3.11 -7.14 -10.47
CA ILE A 70 1.90 -6.34 -10.41
C ILE A 70 0.70 -7.26 -10.61
N THR A 71 -0.18 -7.32 -9.62
CA THR A 71 -1.38 -8.14 -9.69
C THR A 71 -2.45 -7.41 -10.47
N HIS A 72 -2.42 -7.55 -11.77
CA HIS A 72 -3.41 -7.01 -12.69
C HIS A 72 -4.34 -8.12 -13.22
N LYS A 73 -5.46 -7.73 -13.82
CA LYS A 73 -6.37 -8.62 -14.57
C LYS A 73 -5.62 -9.46 -15.62
N TYR A 74 -4.46 -8.95 -16.06
CA TYR A 74 -3.46 -9.65 -16.86
C TYR A 74 -2.13 -9.51 -16.11
N LYS A 75 -1.69 -10.53 -15.41
CA LYS A 75 -0.43 -10.53 -14.66
C LYS A 75 0.70 -10.01 -15.56
N LYS A 76 1.04 -8.73 -15.42
CA LYS A 76 2.16 -8.11 -16.12
C LYS A 76 3.27 -7.86 -15.10
N THR A 77 4.46 -8.30 -15.41
CA THR A 77 5.64 -8.13 -14.59
C THR A 77 6.48 -6.98 -15.16
N PHE A 78 6.95 -6.09 -14.30
CA PHE A 78 7.88 -5.02 -14.64
C PHE A 78 9.11 -5.14 -13.76
N THR A 79 10.26 -4.82 -14.28
CA THR A 79 11.41 -4.47 -13.46
C THR A 79 11.20 -3.08 -12.85
N LEU A 80 11.92 -2.76 -11.77
CA LEU A 80 11.86 -1.41 -11.19
C LEU A 80 12.32 -0.34 -12.18
N ASP A 81 13.30 -0.66 -13.04
CA ASP A 81 13.75 0.25 -14.08
C ASP A 81 12.70 0.50 -15.16
N GLU A 82 12.01 -0.55 -15.61
CA GLU A 82 10.89 -0.40 -16.56
C GLU A 82 9.75 0.40 -15.96
N LEU A 83 9.40 0.12 -14.71
CA LEU A 83 8.36 0.84 -13.98
C LEU A 83 8.69 2.33 -13.90
N ARG A 84 9.92 2.67 -13.47
CA ARG A 84 10.39 4.06 -13.42
C ARG A 84 10.40 4.72 -14.79
N ALA A 85 10.83 4.02 -15.83
CA ALA A 85 10.82 4.57 -17.19
C ALA A 85 9.39 4.90 -17.67
N LEU A 86 8.42 4.02 -17.41
CA LEU A 86 7.01 4.26 -17.74
C LEU A 86 6.43 5.44 -16.93
N ILE A 87 6.80 5.57 -15.66
CA ILE A 87 6.39 6.70 -14.81
C ILE A 87 6.97 8.00 -15.41
N ARG A 88 8.27 8.08 -15.64
CA ARG A 88 8.95 9.28 -16.15
C ARG A 88 8.45 9.73 -17.51
N ASN A 89 8.00 8.81 -18.34
CA ASN A 89 7.40 9.11 -19.65
C ASN A 89 5.91 9.48 -19.55
N GLY A 90 5.27 9.42 -18.36
CA GLY A 90 3.82 9.62 -18.20
C GLY A 90 2.97 8.49 -18.79
N GLU A 91 3.56 7.32 -19.02
CA GLU A 91 2.92 6.19 -19.70
C GLU A 91 2.38 5.13 -18.71
N ILE A 92 2.72 5.22 -17.43
CA ILE A 92 2.42 4.20 -16.42
C ILE A 92 0.92 3.89 -16.33
N GLN A 93 0.05 4.89 -16.47
CA GLN A 93 -1.40 4.74 -16.40
C GLN A 93 -2.00 3.92 -17.57
N ASN A 94 -1.23 3.69 -18.65
CA ASN A 94 -1.63 2.76 -19.72
C ASN A 94 -1.47 1.28 -19.29
N HIS A 95 -0.79 1.03 -18.18
CA HIS A 95 -0.39 -0.30 -17.73
C HIS A 95 -0.85 -0.64 -16.33
N VAL A 96 -1.00 0.37 -15.47
CA VAL A 96 -1.33 0.23 -14.05
C VAL A 96 -2.44 1.23 -13.72
N SER A 97 -3.38 0.81 -12.89
CA SER A 97 -4.53 1.62 -12.45
C SER A 97 -4.48 1.87 -10.95
N VAL A 98 -5.15 2.93 -10.49
CA VAL A 98 -5.43 3.13 -9.06
C VAL A 98 -6.22 1.91 -8.55
N GLY A 99 -5.78 1.36 -7.42
CA GLY A 99 -6.35 0.15 -6.83
C GLY A 99 -5.68 -1.16 -7.27
N ASP A 100 -4.73 -1.11 -8.21
CA ASP A 100 -3.89 -2.28 -8.47
C ASP A 100 -2.92 -2.50 -7.31
N THR A 101 -2.54 -3.76 -7.09
CA THR A 101 -1.57 -4.13 -6.07
C THR A 101 -0.24 -4.48 -6.74
N ILE A 102 0.83 -3.84 -6.32
CA ILE A 102 2.19 -4.21 -6.69
C ILE A 102 2.89 -4.92 -5.53
N TRP A 103 3.80 -5.83 -5.85
CA TRP A 103 4.58 -6.56 -4.86
C TRP A 103 5.99 -6.01 -4.83
N ILE A 104 6.44 -5.60 -3.66
CA ILE A 104 7.78 -5.04 -3.45
C ILE A 104 8.55 -5.85 -2.42
N MET A 105 9.88 -5.77 -2.47
CA MET A 105 10.74 -6.42 -1.47
C MET A 105 10.80 -5.57 -0.20
N PHE A 106 10.46 -6.19 0.92
CA PHE A 106 10.54 -5.65 2.26
C PHE A 106 11.12 -6.73 3.20
N ASP A 107 12.21 -6.47 3.88
CA ASP A 107 12.94 -7.47 4.69
C ASP A 107 13.23 -8.77 3.94
N GLY A 108 13.54 -8.69 2.64
CA GLY A 108 13.81 -9.85 1.81
C GLY A 108 12.58 -10.71 1.46
N LYS A 109 11.37 -10.19 1.69
CA LYS A 109 10.10 -10.84 1.33
C LYS A 109 9.29 -9.95 0.40
N GLU A 110 8.55 -10.54 -0.51
CA GLU A 110 7.55 -9.80 -1.30
C GLU A 110 6.34 -9.44 -0.43
N VAL A 111 6.00 -8.17 -0.42
CA VAL A 111 4.84 -7.64 0.30
C VAL A 111 3.96 -6.79 -0.61
N PRO A 112 2.62 -6.84 -0.45
CA PRO A 112 1.70 -6.11 -1.30
C PRO A 112 1.63 -4.63 -0.91
N TYR A 113 1.63 -3.77 -1.94
CA TYR A 113 1.38 -2.34 -1.85
C TYR A 113 0.28 -1.94 -2.83
N ASP A 114 -0.67 -1.14 -2.36
CA ASP A 114 -1.76 -0.62 -3.20
C ASP A 114 -1.29 0.61 -3.95
N VAL A 115 -1.56 0.68 -5.25
CA VAL A 115 -1.39 1.91 -6.03
C VAL A 115 -2.53 2.85 -5.67
N ILE A 116 -2.21 3.97 -5.04
CA ILE A 116 -3.22 4.90 -4.51
C ILE A 116 -3.39 6.16 -5.34
N GLY A 117 -2.43 6.49 -6.23
CA GLY A 117 -2.55 7.64 -7.11
C GLY A 117 -1.36 7.83 -8.02
N PHE A 118 -1.58 8.62 -9.07
CA PHE A 118 -0.55 9.08 -10.01
C PHE A 118 -0.52 10.60 -9.98
N ASP A 119 0.67 11.18 -9.91
CA ASP A 119 0.91 12.64 -9.90
C ASP A 119 0.13 13.40 -8.79
N VAL A 120 -0.17 12.70 -7.69
CA VAL A 120 -0.96 13.23 -6.57
C VAL A 120 -0.11 13.92 -5.51
N GLU A 121 1.21 13.73 -5.56
CA GLU A 121 2.14 14.25 -4.55
C GLU A 121 2.90 15.48 -5.03
N GLU A 122 3.14 16.41 -4.12
CA GLU A 122 4.10 17.47 -4.37
C GLU A 122 5.53 16.92 -4.20
N LEU A 123 6.20 16.65 -5.32
CA LEU A 123 7.59 16.18 -5.30
C LEU A 123 8.54 17.27 -4.78
N ALA A 124 9.49 16.89 -3.93
CA ALA A 124 10.54 17.80 -3.46
C ALA A 124 11.51 18.16 -4.58
N ASP A 125 11.83 17.20 -5.46
CA ASP A 125 12.60 17.42 -6.66
C ASP A 125 11.69 17.90 -7.80
N LYS A 126 11.80 19.17 -8.17
CA LYS A 126 11.00 19.82 -9.21
C LYS A 126 11.44 19.48 -10.65
N THR A 127 12.45 18.64 -10.81
CA THR A 127 12.87 18.12 -12.14
C THR A 127 12.10 16.86 -12.54
N LEU A 128 11.32 16.31 -11.61
CA LEU A 128 10.48 15.14 -11.83
C LEU A 128 9.04 15.61 -12.10
N ASP A 129 8.47 15.19 -13.23
CA ASP A 129 7.14 15.61 -13.68
C ASP A 129 6.06 14.58 -13.34
N HIS A 130 6.44 13.29 -13.25
CA HIS A 130 5.50 12.19 -13.06
C HIS A 130 5.89 11.30 -11.90
N SER A 131 4.85 10.76 -11.24
CA SER A 131 5.03 9.91 -10.08
C SER A 131 3.88 8.91 -9.91
N MET A 132 4.17 7.83 -9.19
CA MET A 132 3.18 6.84 -8.74
C MET A 132 3.31 6.67 -7.23
N THR A 133 2.24 6.91 -6.50
CA THR A 133 2.20 6.75 -5.04
C THR A 133 1.58 5.40 -4.69
N ILE A 134 2.26 4.69 -3.81
CA ILE A 134 1.86 3.39 -3.30
C ILE A 134 1.78 3.41 -1.78
N GLN A 135 0.89 2.59 -1.19
CA GLN A 135 0.77 2.42 0.25
C GLN A 135 0.77 0.95 0.65
N ALA A 136 1.38 0.64 1.77
CA ALA A 136 1.35 -0.70 2.34
C ALA A 136 -0.09 -1.23 2.46
N HIS A 137 -0.37 -2.39 1.84
CA HIS A 137 -1.63 -3.11 1.98
C HIS A 137 -1.70 -3.81 3.34
N VAL A 138 -0.57 -4.41 3.74
CA VAL A 138 -0.35 -5.01 5.04
C VAL A 138 0.37 -4.01 5.93
N ALA A 139 -0.26 -3.64 7.04
CA ALA A 139 0.34 -2.73 8.01
C ALA A 139 1.53 -3.40 8.68
N ILE A 140 2.63 -2.68 8.76
CA ILE A 140 3.85 -3.12 9.44
C ILE A 140 3.66 -3.13 10.96
N GLU A 141 4.75 -3.34 11.71
CA GLU A 141 4.75 -3.41 13.16
C GLU A 141 4.01 -2.26 13.83
N ALA A 142 3.49 -2.52 15.04
CA ALA A 142 2.88 -1.50 15.87
C ALA A 142 3.96 -0.69 16.60
N ARG A 143 3.82 0.65 16.56
CA ARG A 143 4.67 1.61 17.27
C ARG A 143 3.83 2.73 17.85
N GLU A 144 4.31 3.33 18.92
CA GLU A 144 3.81 4.59 19.43
C GLU A 144 4.03 5.68 18.36
N PHE A 145 3.12 6.66 18.31
CA PHE A 145 3.31 7.80 17.42
C PHE A 145 4.43 8.70 17.92
N ASP A 146 4.40 9.01 19.21
CA ASP A 146 5.43 9.78 19.90
C ASP A 146 5.29 9.61 21.42
N THR A 147 6.39 9.35 22.12
CA THR A 147 6.39 9.13 23.58
C THR A 147 6.87 10.34 24.38
N LYS A 148 7.16 11.46 23.72
CA LYS A 148 7.69 12.66 24.38
C LYS A 148 6.68 13.30 25.32
N GLY A 149 7.12 13.64 26.53
CA GLY A 149 6.29 14.23 27.57
C GLY A 149 5.31 13.23 28.22
N ASP A 150 4.44 13.77 29.09
CA ASP A 150 3.55 12.94 29.91
C ASP A 150 2.40 12.30 29.12
N TYR A 151 2.08 12.85 27.96
CA TYR A 151 0.91 12.44 27.15
C TYR A 151 1.26 12.07 25.70
N GLY A 152 2.55 12.09 25.35
CA GLY A 152 3.02 12.01 23.96
C GLY A 152 2.77 13.32 23.21
N SER A 153 3.14 13.32 21.92
CA SER A 153 2.92 14.46 21.03
C SER A 153 2.24 14.00 19.75
N ASN A 154 1.39 14.84 19.17
CA ASN A 154 0.73 14.59 17.90
C ASN A 154 1.33 15.38 16.73
N VAL A 155 2.51 15.95 16.91
CA VAL A 155 3.23 16.72 15.89
C VAL A 155 4.01 15.77 14.99
N TRP A 156 3.53 15.56 13.77
CA TRP A 156 4.19 14.66 12.81
C TRP A 156 5.64 15.01 12.54
N ALA A 157 5.93 16.28 12.32
CA ALA A 157 7.26 16.75 11.95
C ALA A 157 8.36 16.30 12.92
N ASP A 158 8.03 16.22 14.20
CA ASP A 158 8.96 15.90 15.29
C ASP A 158 8.71 14.53 15.92
N SER A 159 7.76 13.75 15.40
CA SER A 159 7.38 12.46 16.00
C SER A 159 8.47 11.40 15.85
N GLU A 160 8.59 10.57 16.89
CA GLU A 160 9.48 9.39 16.89
C GLU A 160 9.11 8.41 15.76
N LEU A 161 7.82 8.31 15.44
CA LEU A 161 7.35 7.47 14.33
C LEU A 161 7.87 7.98 12.99
N ARG A 162 7.81 9.30 12.73
CA ARG A 162 8.39 9.87 11.51
C ARG A 162 9.90 9.69 11.47
N GLU A 163 10.59 9.94 12.58
CA GLU A 163 12.03 9.75 12.69
C GLU A 163 12.40 8.30 12.31
N TYR A 164 11.67 7.33 12.83
CA TYR A 164 11.85 5.92 12.46
C TYR A 164 11.62 5.66 10.97
N LEU A 165 10.53 6.14 10.39
CA LEU A 165 10.23 5.94 8.97
C LEU A 165 11.25 6.63 8.03
N GLN A 166 11.95 7.68 8.49
CA GLN A 166 13.01 8.34 7.75
C GLN A 166 14.42 7.78 8.08
N SER A 167 14.54 6.87 9.04
CA SER A 167 15.84 6.32 9.47
C SER A 167 16.47 5.43 8.39
N ASP A 168 17.78 5.28 8.47
CA ASP A 168 18.50 4.36 7.58
C ASP A 168 18.11 2.90 7.88
N GLU A 169 17.88 2.56 9.16
CA GLU A 169 17.35 1.24 9.56
C GLU A 169 16.07 0.89 8.80
N PHE A 170 15.11 1.82 8.72
CA PHE A 170 13.86 1.58 7.99
C PHE A 170 14.08 1.51 6.47
N LYS A 171 14.93 2.37 5.93
CA LYS A 171 15.26 2.38 4.49
C LYS A 171 15.95 1.10 4.03
N GLU A 172 16.83 0.52 4.85
CA GLU A 172 17.52 -0.74 4.55
C GLU A 172 16.55 -1.89 4.30
N ARG A 173 15.37 -1.87 4.92
CA ARG A 173 14.30 -2.85 4.70
C ARG A 173 13.73 -2.80 3.28
N PHE A 174 13.90 -1.67 2.58
CA PHE A 174 13.47 -1.42 1.21
C PHE A 174 14.66 -1.17 0.26
N ALA A 175 15.81 -1.75 0.51
CA ALA A 175 17.05 -1.43 -0.18
C ALA A 175 16.94 -1.42 -1.72
N ASP A 176 16.15 -2.35 -2.28
CA ASP A 176 15.94 -2.44 -3.73
C ASP A 176 15.06 -1.31 -4.27
N LEU A 177 14.12 -0.80 -3.47
CA LEU A 177 13.16 0.22 -3.89
C LEU A 177 13.70 1.64 -3.68
N ILE A 178 14.55 1.87 -2.68
CA ILE A 178 15.08 3.20 -2.32
C ILE A 178 15.59 4.02 -3.52
N PRO A 179 16.36 3.45 -4.48
CA PRO A 179 16.87 4.22 -5.63
C PRO A 179 15.81 4.78 -6.57
N TYR A 180 14.57 4.32 -6.42
CA TYR A 180 13.43 4.67 -7.28
C TYR A 180 12.45 5.62 -6.59
N LEU A 181 12.64 5.88 -5.28
CA LEU A 181 11.76 6.73 -4.51
C LEU A 181 12.13 8.21 -4.61
N ALA A 182 11.12 9.05 -4.70
CA ALA A 182 11.23 10.49 -4.57
C ALA A 182 10.72 10.96 -3.20
N LYS A 183 11.36 11.98 -2.64
CA LYS A 183 10.81 12.69 -1.47
C LYS A 183 9.62 13.53 -1.89
N VAL A 184 8.61 13.55 -1.05
CA VAL A 184 7.40 14.34 -1.22
C VAL A 184 7.27 15.37 -0.11
N LYS A 185 6.66 16.52 -0.43
CA LYS A 185 6.33 17.55 0.54
C LYS A 185 4.96 17.26 1.12
N LYS A 186 4.88 17.20 2.44
CA LYS A 186 3.64 16.97 3.16
C LYS A 186 3.30 18.16 4.06
N ASN A 187 2.12 18.71 3.83
CA ASN A 187 1.55 19.70 4.74
C ASN A 187 0.96 18.98 5.95
N ASN A 188 1.30 19.42 7.14
CA ASN A 188 0.88 18.82 8.39
C ASN A 188 -0.17 19.68 9.10
N SER A 189 -0.94 19.07 10.01
CA SER A 189 -2.08 19.73 10.68
C SER A 189 -1.71 20.97 11.49
N ASN A 190 -0.45 21.12 11.89
CA ASN A 190 0.08 22.27 12.62
C ASN A 190 0.63 23.39 11.70
N GLY A 191 0.49 23.23 10.37
CA GLY A 191 0.97 24.18 9.38
C GLY A 191 2.44 24.02 9.00
N GLU A 192 3.17 23.05 9.57
CA GLU A 192 4.52 22.73 9.16
C GLU A 192 4.51 21.87 7.91
N GLN A 193 5.55 22.02 7.08
CA GLN A 193 5.78 21.16 5.92
C GLN A 193 6.98 20.27 6.19
N THR A 194 6.85 18.97 5.85
CA THR A 194 7.94 18.00 5.89
C THR A 194 8.28 17.49 4.51
N GLU A 195 9.53 17.06 4.31
CA GLU A 195 9.96 16.31 3.12
C GLU A 195 10.24 14.87 3.55
N ASP A 196 9.40 13.95 3.08
CA ASP A 196 9.38 12.57 3.54
C ASP A 196 9.60 11.61 2.36
N LEU A 197 10.41 10.57 2.56
CA LEU A 197 10.56 9.46 1.62
C LEU A 197 9.47 8.42 1.86
N PHE A 198 9.24 8.08 3.14
CA PHE A 198 8.12 7.29 3.61
C PHE A 198 7.24 8.16 4.50
N PHE A 199 5.94 8.10 4.29
CA PHE A 199 5.00 8.94 5.03
C PHE A 199 3.72 8.17 5.37
N LEU A 200 3.00 8.65 6.36
CA LEU A 200 1.64 8.23 6.62
C LEU A 200 0.67 9.19 5.90
N LEU A 201 -0.47 8.68 5.50
CA LEU A 201 -1.52 9.54 4.98
C LEU A 201 -2.14 10.40 6.08
N SER A 202 -2.61 11.58 5.74
CA SER A 202 -3.37 12.42 6.67
C SER A 202 -4.82 11.96 6.77
N LYS A 203 -5.53 12.46 7.81
CA LYS A 203 -6.98 12.25 7.94
C LYS A 203 -7.72 12.77 6.69
N GLU A 204 -7.33 13.94 6.22
CA GLU A 204 -7.92 14.62 5.08
C GLU A 204 -7.76 13.81 3.79
N GLU A 205 -6.64 13.11 3.63
CA GLU A 205 -6.37 12.23 2.49
C GLU A 205 -7.23 10.95 2.49
N PHE A 206 -7.88 10.62 3.61
CA PHE A 206 -8.87 9.55 3.73
C PHE A 206 -10.31 10.05 3.73
N ASP A 207 -10.56 11.33 3.94
CA ASP A 207 -11.90 11.88 4.13
C ASP A 207 -12.51 12.30 2.79
N PRO A 208 -13.64 11.70 2.35
CA PRO A 208 -14.28 12.05 1.09
C PRO A 208 -14.86 13.47 1.07
N GLU A 209 -15.05 14.10 2.23
CA GLU A 209 -15.55 15.47 2.34
C GLU A 209 -14.44 16.52 2.21
N GLU A 210 -13.18 16.09 2.31
CA GLU A 210 -12.00 16.98 2.24
C GLU A 210 -11.31 16.85 0.87
N THR A 211 -10.23 16.10 0.77
CA THR A 211 -9.46 15.87 -0.46
C THR A 211 -8.92 14.43 -0.50
N PRO A 212 -9.78 13.44 -0.61
CA PRO A 212 -9.31 12.06 -0.59
C PRO A 212 -8.54 11.72 -1.86
N TYR A 213 -7.62 10.78 -1.74
CA TYR A 213 -7.23 10.05 -2.95
C TYR A 213 -8.44 9.28 -3.48
N GLU A 214 -8.62 9.22 -4.79
CA GLU A 214 -9.69 8.46 -5.44
C GLU A 214 -9.82 7.02 -4.89
N PHE A 215 -8.68 6.40 -4.59
CA PHE A 215 -8.63 5.07 -3.98
C PHE A 215 -9.43 4.95 -2.68
N TYR A 216 -9.47 5.99 -1.84
CA TYR A 216 -10.13 5.99 -0.53
C TYR A 216 -11.55 6.54 -0.52
N GLU A 217 -12.12 6.92 -1.66
CA GLU A 217 -13.55 7.18 -1.79
C GLU A 217 -14.35 5.95 -1.38
N ASN A 218 -13.85 4.76 -1.71
CA ASN A 218 -14.36 3.53 -1.15
C ASN A 218 -13.77 3.28 0.24
N LYS A 219 -14.60 3.41 1.28
CA LYS A 219 -14.18 3.19 2.68
C LYS A 219 -13.52 1.82 2.92
N ALA A 220 -13.90 0.79 2.18
CA ALA A 220 -13.29 -0.53 2.33
C ALA A 220 -11.79 -0.53 2.03
N ASN A 221 -11.32 0.36 1.17
CA ASN A 221 -9.90 0.49 0.81
C ASN A 221 -9.05 1.09 1.93
N ARG A 222 -9.68 1.71 2.94
CA ARG A 222 -9.00 2.27 4.11
C ARG A 222 -8.61 1.19 5.13
N VAL A 223 -9.27 0.02 5.06
CA VAL A 223 -8.98 -1.10 5.96
C VAL A 223 -7.64 -1.70 5.62
N LYS A 224 -6.75 -1.80 6.60
CA LYS A 224 -5.46 -2.49 6.48
C LYS A 224 -5.47 -3.79 7.26
N PHE A 225 -4.55 -4.67 6.90
CA PHE A 225 -4.48 -6.02 7.44
C PHE A 225 -3.16 -6.25 8.17
N THR A 226 -3.17 -7.20 9.06
CA THR A 226 -1.95 -7.77 9.64
C THR A 226 -1.42 -8.89 8.73
N GLU A 227 -0.21 -9.35 8.99
CA GLU A 227 0.38 -10.52 8.30
C GLU A 227 -0.50 -11.78 8.42
N ASP A 228 -1.29 -11.90 9.50
CA ASP A 228 -2.22 -13.01 9.73
C ASP A 228 -3.58 -12.84 9.03
N GLY A 229 -3.77 -11.77 8.24
CA GLY A 229 -5.01 -11.47 7.54
C GLY A 229 -6.13 -10.87 8.38
N ASN A 230 -5.85 -10.49 9.63
CA ASN A 230 -6.82 -9.78 10.45
C ASN A 230 -6.82 -8.28 10.13
N THR A 231 -7.98 -7.64 10.17
CA THR A 231 -8.05 -6.19 10.05
C THR A 231 -7.40 -5.51 11.25
N CYS A 232 -6.74 -4.38 11.03
CA CYS A 232 -6.03 -3.68 12.09
C CYS A 232 -6.23 -2.17 12.01
N ARG A 233 -5.92 -1.49 13.12
CA ARG A 233 -5.80 -0.03 13.17
C ARG A 233 -4.45 0.38 12.63
N HIS A 234 -4.41 1.56 11.99
CA HIS A 234 -3.14 2.15 11.58
C HIS A 234 -3.15 3.67 11.73
N TRP A 235 -1.98 4.24 12.02
CA TRP A 235 -1.81 5.67 12.20
C TRP A 235 -2.07 6.48 10.93
N THR A 236 -2.58 7.69 11.12
CA THR A 236 -2.43 8.79 10.18
C THR A 236 -1.35 9.76 10.68
N ARG A 237 -0.92 10.73 9.86
CA ARG A 237 -0.01 11.80 10.31
C ARG A 237 -0.74 13.03 10.90
N SER A 238 -2.08 13.01 10.98
CA SER A 238 -2.87 14.18 11.38
C SER A 238 -3.03 14.29 12.88
N ALA A 239 -2.71 15.45 13.41
CA ALA A 239 -2.93 15.79 14.81
C ALA A 239 -4.42 15.97 15.13
N HIS A 240 -4.87 15.48 16.27
CA HIS A 240 -6.19 15.81 16.80
C HIS A 240 -6.15 17.22 17.39
N ARG A 241 -7.00 18.14 16.87
CA ARG A 241 -6.95 19.57 17.23
C ARG A 241 -7.35 19.87 18.68
N GLY A 242 -8.11 18.98 19.32
CA GLY A 242 -8.63 19.18 20.67
C GLY A 242 -7.70 18.70 21.78
N THR A 243 -6.67 17.91 21.47
CA THR A 243 -5.81 17.24 22.45
C THR A 243 -4.43 17.01 21.87
N SER A 244 -3.40 17.63 22.43
CA SER A 244 -2.02 17.58 21.91
C SER A 244 -1.37 16.19 21.97
N GLY A 245 -1.89 15.31 22.80
CA GLY A 245 -1.42 13.92 22.93
C GLY A 245 -2.21 12.90 22.10
N ASN A 246 -3.17 13.32 21.25
CA ASN A 246 -3.95 12.41 20.42
C ASN A 246 -3.69 12.66 18.94
N THR A 247 -3.58 11.56 18.20
CA THR A 247 -3.40 11.52 16.74
C THR A 247 -4.54 10.76 16.10
N TRP A 248 -4.97 11.18 14.92
CA TRP A 248 -5.96 10.43 14.15
C TRP A 248 -5.39 9.10 13.66
N ASN A 249 -6.23 8.09 13.66
CA ASN A 249 -5.92 6.77 13.10
C ASN A 249 -7.14 6.20 12.38
N VAL A 250 -6.92 5.27 11.46
CA VAL A 250 -7.96 4.51 10.79
C VAL A 250 -8.18 3.21 11.57
N TYR A 251 -9.43 2.94 11.92
CA TYR A 251 -9.83 1.72 12.62
C TYR A 251 -9.98 0.54 11.66
N SER A 252 -10.09 -0.65 12.24
CA SER A 252 -10.24 -1.91 11.50
C SER A 252 -11.50 -2.02 10.64
N ASP A 253 -12.42 -1.10 10.75
CA ASP A 253 -13.65 -0.96 9.94
C ASP A 253 -13.59 0.19 8.91
N GLY A 254 -12.43 0.86 8.82
CA GLY A 254 -12.17 1.96 7.87
C GLY A 254 -12.70 3.32 8.32
N TYR A 255 -13.22 3.47 9.55
CA TYR A 255 -13.54 4.78 10.13
C TYR A 255 -12.29 5.43 10.73
N VAL A 256 -12.28 6.77 10.71
CA VAL A 256 -11.19 7.57 11.25
C VAL A 256 -11.59 8.08 12.64
N TYR A 257 -10.78 7.75 13.66
CA TYR A 257 -10.93 8.21 15.04
C TYR A 257 -9.60 8.68 15.59
N ASP A 258 -9.61 9.36 16.71
CA ASP A 258 -8.40 9.73 17.43
C ASP A 258 -7.99 8.68 18.47
N ASN A 259 -6.70 8.68 18.80
CA ASN A 259 -6.14 7.83 19.82
C ASN A 259 -4.92 8.48 20.46
N SER A 260 -4.58 8.06 21.68
CA SER A 260 -3.36 8.55 22.35
C SER A 260 -2.11 8.19 21.55
N ALA A 261 -1.22 9.17 21.37
CA ALA A 261 0.08 9.01 20.73
C ALA A 261 1.00 8.01 21.44
N LEU A 262 0.73 7.74 22.72
CA LEU A 262 1.46 6.76 23.55
C LEU A 262 1.06 5.30 23.26
N TRP A 263 0.00 5.07 22.50
CA TRP A 263 -0.44 3.71 22.22
C TRP A 263 0.26 3.16 20.99
N ALA A 264 0.75 1.92 21.10
CA ALA A 264 1.31 1.25 19.94
C ALA A 264 0.19 0.89 18.96
N THR A 265 0.22 1.50 17.78
CA THR A 265 -0.71 1.24 16.67
C THR A 265 0.12 0.95 15.42
N ARG A 266 -0.39 0.09 14.54
CA ARG A 266 0.33 -0.31 13.33
C ARG A 266 0.51 0.86 12.36
N CYS A 267 1.46 0.73 11.46
CA CYS A 267 1.80 1.72 10.44
C CYS A 267 1.49 1.16 9.05
N ALA A 268 0.89 1.96 8.21
CA ALA A 268 0.72 1.68 6.78
C ALA A 268 1.45 2.75 5.96
N PRO A 269 2.78 2.67 5.85
CA PRO A 269 3.56 3.70 5.18
C PRO A 269 3.25 3.72 3.68
N ALA A 270 3.23 4.94 3.14
CA ALA A 270 3.21 5.22 1.73
C ALA A 270 4.58 5.73 1.27
N CYS A 271 4.87 5.57 -0.01
CA CYS A 271 6.03 6.14 -0.68
C CYS A 271 5.71 6.41 -2.15
N THR A 272 6.55 7.20 -2.81
CA THR A 272 6.33 7.66 -4.19
C THR A 272 7.50 7.28 -5.07
N ILE A 273 7.21 6.55 -6.16
CA ILE A 273 8.16 6.16 -7.21
C ILE A 273 8.13 7.24 -8.29
N ALA A 274 9.33 7.71 -8.75
CA ALA A 274 9.45 8.74 -9.77
C ALA A 274 10.75 8.63 -10.62
#